data_df203d924661ff3d47f8d115cf5c5158
#
_entry.id   df203d924661ff3d47f8d115cf5c5158
#
_cell.length_a   1.000
_cell.length_b   1.000
_cell.length_c   1.000
_cell.angle_alpha   90.00
_cell.angle_beta   90.00
_cell.angle_gamma   90.00
#
_symmetry.space_group_name_H-M   'P 1'
#
loop_
_entity.id
_entity.type
_entity.pdbx_description
1 polymer ?
#
loop_
_entity_poly.entity_id
_entity_poly.type
_entity_poly.pdbx_seq_one_letter_code
_entity_poly.pdbx_strand_id
1 'polypeptide(L)'
;MKKFVVLFLIFFVFCSETSSIGVLEETTTTAFETEEIIADNEPELYVMIMWHQHQPYYPKDNNGNFSKPWVRLHATKDYLDMVEMVQEFEDLKVTFNLTPTLMNQLNELSNGIKDIYWIHTEVNGDELTEVQKKFLRDRFFDINSRTINFYPRYLELRNLRQSPEKWTSQDYVDLQVLFNLGWTDPKYLSSEPLNKIVEKGSNFSEEDKKIILEIHKEIIDKVIPEHLNAYNNNHIELTTTPFAHPILPLIHNSNLGKVGDTTSDFPKNNFSFQNDAMDHVKKGKEIFFENFGFYPNGMWPAEGAVAQEVLQYFNNEDISWIA
;
A
#
# COMPACT_ATOMS: atom_id res chain seq x y z
N MET A 1 -5.53 -16.93 24.30
CA MET A 1 -5.96 -15.58 23.86
C MET A 1 -6.61 -15.76 22.50
N LYS A 2 -7.89 -15.36 22.35
CA LYS A 2 -8.64 -15.55 21.09
C LYS A 2 -8.26 -14.45 20.13
N LYS A 3 -7.69 -14.82 18.97
CA LYS A 3 -7.42 -13.90 17.86
C LYS A 3 -8.75 -13.57 17.16
N PHE A 4 -9.14 -12.30 17.10
CA PHE A 4 -10.24 -11.82 16.28
C PHE A 4 -9.69 -11.39 14.93
N VAL A 5 -10.10 -12.08 13.88
CA VAL A 5 -9.88 -11.65 12.49
C VAL A 5 -11.13 -10.91 12.05
N VAL A 6 -10.98 -9.62 11.70
CA VAL A 6 -12.07 -8.83 11.10
C VAL A 6 -11.89 -8.87 9.59
N LEU A 7 -12.74 -9.64 8.94
CA LEU A 7 -12.81 -9.77 7.49
C LEU A 7 -13.79 -8.72 6.95
N PHE A 8 -13.35 -7.77 6.14
CA PHE A 8 -14.23 -6.91 5.36
C PHE A 8 -14.56 -7.60 4.04
N LEU A 9 -15.78 -8.14 3.94
CA LEU A 9 -16.32 -8.73 2.71
C LEU A 9 -17.18 -7.68 2.01
N ILE A 10 -16.80 -7.28 0.80
CA ILE A 10 -17.66 -6.52 -0.12
C ILE A 10 -18.34 -7.55 -1.02
N PHE A 11 -19.66 -7.73 -0.85
CA PHE A 11 -20.48 -8.60 -1.70
C PHE A 11 -21.00 -7.82 -2.90
N PHE A 12 -20.68 -8.30 -4.11
CA PHE A 12 -21.46 -7.99 -5.30
C PHE A 12 -22.36 -9.18 -5.62
N VAL A 13 -23.67 -8.97 -5.54
CA VAL A 13 -24.69 -9.96 -5.94
C VAL A 13 -25.11 -9.63 -7.37
N PHE A 14 -24.79 -10.51 -8.30
CA PHE A 14 -25.38 -10.50 -9.64
C PHE A 14 -26.61 -11.42 -9.63
N CYS A 15 -27.78 -10.84 -9.90
CA CYS A 15 -29.03 -11.56 -10.13
C CYS A 15 -29.21 -11.76 -11.65
N SER A 16 -29.19 -13.01 -12.12
CA SER A 16 -29.61 -13.33 -13.50
C SER A 16 -30.98 -14.01 -13.45
N GLU A 17 -31.98 -13.37 -14.06
CA GLU A 17 -33.27 -13.97 -14.30
C GLU A 17 -33.24 -14.80 -15.58
N THR A 18 -33.63 -16.07 -15.47
CA THR A 18 -33.89 -16.93 -16.63
C THR A 18 -35.39 -17.12 -16.80
N SER A 19 -35.91 -16.68 -17.94
CA SER A 19 -37.28 -16.97 -18.38
C SER A 19 -37.30 -18.28 -19.16
N SER A 20 -38.17 -19.18 -18.71
CA SER A 20 -38.46 -20.45 -19.39
C SER A 20 -39.71 -20.32 -20.26
N ILE A 21 -39.66 -20.82 -21.49
CA ILE A 21 -40.87 -21.24 -22.25
C ILE A 21 -40.55 -22.59 -22.87
N GLY A 22 -41.37 -23.58 -22.53
CA GLY A 22 -41.25 -24.92 -23.07
C GLY A 22 -42.13 -25.15 -24.31
N VAL A 23 -41.78 -26.20 -25.05
CA VAL A 23 -42.74 -27.01 -25.84
C VAL A 23 -42.21 -28.46 -25.91
N LEU A 24 -43.13 -29.38 -25.72
CA LEU A 24 -42.97 -30.84 -25.74
C LEU A 24 -42.89 -31.36 -27.19
N GLU A 25 -42.05 -32.31 -27.46
CA GLU A 25 -42.33 -33.42 -28.44
C GLU A 25 -41.66 -34.70 -28.01
N GLU A 26 -42.48 -35.76 -27.95
CA GLU A 26 -42.07 -37.16 -27.68
C GLU A 26 -41.40 -37.77 -28.90
N THR A 27 -40.27 -38.51 -28.74
CA THR A 27 -39.99 -39.68 -29.57
C THR A 27 -39.01 -40.65 -28.85
N THR A 28 -39.51 -41.83 -28.62
CA THR A 28 -38.95 -43.17 -28.65
C THR A 28 -37.52 -43.45 -28.15
N THR A 29 -37.52 -44.29 -27.17
CA THR A 29 -36.51 -45.06 -26.47
C THR A 29 -35.55 -45.87 -27.34
N THR A 30 -34.25 -45.67 -27.15
CA THR A 30 -33.23 -46.73 -27.23
C THR A 30 -32.36 -46.61 -26.02
N ALA A 31 -32.32 -47.67 -25.22
CA ALA A 31 -31.49 -47.77 -24.04
C ALA A 31 -30.02 -47.82 -24.45
N PHE A 32 -29.32 -46.73 -24.19
CA PHE A 32 -27.87 -46.75 -24.02
C PHE A 32 -27.63 -46.73 -22.53
N GLU A 33 -26.86 -47.73 -22.03
CA GLU A 33 -26.27 -47.69 -20.71
C GLU A 33 -25.38 -46.43 -20.67
N THR A 34 -25.87 -45.38 -20.07
CA THR A 34 -25.05 -44.23 -19.67
C THR A 34 -24.32 -44.67 -18.41
N GLU A 35 -23.01 -44.93 -18.52
CA GLU A 35 -22.15 -44.74 -17.35
C GLU A 35 -22.45 -43.37 -16.79
N GLU A 36 -23.03 -43.33 -15.59
CA GLU A 36 -23.11 -42.13 -14.78
C GLU A 36 -21.67 -41.68 -14.51
N ILE A 37 -21.18 -40.76 -15.34
CA ILE A 37 -20.09 -39.90 -14.93
C ILE A 37 -20.70 -39.05 -13.81
N ILE A 38 -20.52 -39.49 -12.57
CA ILE A 38 -20.70 -38.67 -11.40
C ILE A 38 -19.62 -37.57 -11.55
N ALA A 39 -19.97 -36.52 -12.26
CA ALA A 39 -19.21 -35.29 -12.16
C ALA A 39 -19.38 -34.84 -10.71
N ASP A 40 -18.31 -34.96 -9.97
CA ASP A 40 -18.19 -34.41 -8.62
C ASP A 40 -18.22 -32.85 -8.79
N ASN A 41 -19.42 -32.31 -9.02
CA ASN A 41 -19.69 -30.89 -9.17
C ASN A 41 -19.93 -30.29 -7.78
N GLU A 42 -18.93 -30.43 -6.89
CA GLU A 42 -18.85 -29.51 -5.79
C GLU A 42 -18.59 -28.11 -6.39
N PRO A 43 -19.42 -27.10 -6.07
CA PRO A 43 -19.21 -25.76 -6.58
C PRO A 43 -17.91 -25.21 -6.01
N GLU A 44 -16.87 -25.17 -6.83
CA GLU A 44 -15.60 -24.56 -6.45
C GLU A 44 -15.80 -23.03 -6.35
N LEU A 45 -15.60 -22.49 -5.16
CA LEU A 45 -15.52 -21.06 -4.93
C LEU A 45 -14.07 -20.62 -5.01
N TYR A 46 -13.74 -19.83 -6.02
CA TYR A 46 -12.44 -19.18 -6.12
C TYR A 46 -12.51 -17.78 -5.49
N VAL A 47 -11.59 -17.50 -4.55
CA VAL A 47 -11.46 -16.18 -3.90
C VAL A 47 -10.13 -15.59 -4.26
N MET A 48 -10.14 -14.46 -5.00
CA MET A 48 -8.96 -13.67 -5.29
C MET A 48 -8.83 -12.57 -4.24
N ILE A 49 -7.66 -12.46 -3.63
CA ILE A 49 -7.30 -11.37 -2.72
C ILE A 49 -6.20 -10.56 -3.38
N MET A 50 -6.46 -9.28 -3.62
CA MET A 50 -5.47 -8.34 -4.11
C MET A 50 -5.22 -7.26 -3.07
N TRP A 51 -3.95 -7.05 -2.72
CA TRP A 51 -3.53 -5.93 -1.88
C TRP A 51 -2.92 -4.83 -2.72
N HIS A 52 -3.54 -3.66 -2.67
CA HIS A 52 -3.12 -2.48 -3.40
C HIS A 52 -2.25 -1.59 -2.51
N GLN A 53 -0.93 -1.64 -2.72
CA GLN A 53 0.05 -0.82 -2.02
C GLN A 53 0.28 0.46 -2.81
N HIS A 54 -0.29 1.56 -2.33
CA HIS A 54 -0.28 2.84 -3.01
C HIS A 54 0.30 3.95 -2.13
N GLN A 55 1.20 4.73 -2.74
CA GLN A 55 1.55 6.06 -2.24
C GLN A 55 1.61 7.03 -3.43
N PRO A 56 1.03 8.22 -3.33
CA PRO A 56 1.21 9.26 -4.32
C PRO A 56 2.67 9.72 -4.32
N TYR A 57 3.08 10.41 -5.37
CA TYR A 57 4.39 11.05 -5.38
C TYR A 57 4.42 12.20 -4.36
N TYR A 58 5.35 12.15 -3.43
CA TYR A 58 5.61 13.24 -2.48
C TYR A 58 6.73 14.14 -3.01
N PRO A 59 6.48 15.46 -3.16
CA PRO A 59 7.50 16.37 -3.66
C PRO A 59 8.66 16.47 -2.69
N LYS A 60 9.84 16.70 -3.23
CA LYS A 60 11.07 16.95 -2.48
C LYS A 60 11.23 18.45 -2.18
N ASP A 61 11.89 18.74 -1.07
CA ASP A 61 12.34 20.08 -0.73
C ASP A 61 13.58 20.48 -1.57
N ASN A 62 14.09 21.69 -1.34
CA ASN A 62 15.28 22.22 -2.04
C ASN A 62 16.56 21.43 -1.76
N ASN A 63 16.59 20.60 -0.71
CA ASN A 63 17.72 19.74 -0.36
C ASN A 63 17.56 18.31 -0.91
N GLY A 64 16.49 18.04 -1.65
CA GLY A 64 16.19 16.75 -2.23
C GLY A 64 15.51 15.75 -1.29
N ASN A 65 15.02 16.18 -0.12
CA ASN A 65 14.36 15.33 0.85
C ASN A 65 12.85 15.32 0.66
N PHE A 66 12.20 14.19 0.90
CA PHE A 66 10.74 14.10 0.81
C PHE A 66 10.03 14.99 1.84
N SER A 67 9.03 15.73 1.39
CA SER A 67 8.21 16.62 2.23
C SER A 67 7.24 15.87 3.15
N LYS A 68 7.08 14.56 2.97
CA LYS A 68 6.17 13.69 3.73
C LYS A 68 6.85 12.35 4.05
N PRO A 69 6.54 11.74 5.21
CA PRO A 69 7.20 10.52 5.67
C PRO A 69 6.48 9.23 5.25
N TRP A 70 5.34 9.30 4.56
CA TRP A 70 4.37 8.21 4.50
C TRP A 70 4.93 6.95 3.83
N VAL A 71 5.76 7.09 2.78
CA VAL A 71 6.39 5.93 2.15
C VAL A 71 7.25 5.17 3.16
N ARG A 72 8.13 5.87 3.90
CA ARG A 72 8.96 5.24 4.92
C ARG A 72 8.12 4.60 6.03
N LEU A 73 7.17 5.36 6.58
CA LEU A 73 6.39 4.89 7.74
C LEU A 73 5.54 3.65 7.38
N HIS A 74 4.95 3.61 6.19
CA HIS A 74 4.24 2.41 5.74
C HIS A 74 5.19 1.28 5.35
N ALA A 75 6.39 1.58 4.84
CA ALA A 75 7.39 0.55 4.62
C ALA A 75 7.79 -0.16 5.91
N THR A 76 8.02 0.62 6.99
CA THR A 76 8.44 0.09 8.30
C THR A 76 7.32 -0.54 9.11
N LYS A 77 6.05 -0.33 8.74
CA LYS A 77 4.88 -0.79 9.45
C LYS A 77 4.11 -1.89 8.73
N ASP A 78 3.91 -1.75 7.42
CA ASP A 78 2.91 -2.52 6.71
C ASP A 78 3.49 -3.32 5.52
N TYR A 79 4.23 -2.69 4.59
CA TYR A 79 4.54 -3.29 3.30
C TYR A 79 5.39 -4.54 3.38
N LEU A 80 6.41 -4.55 4.24
CA LEU A 80 7.25 -5.73 4.44
C LEU A 80 6.51 -6.80 5.23
N ASP A 81 5.81 -6.44 6.31
CA ASP A 81 5.05 -7.36 7.16
C ASP A 81 3.98 -8.11 6.35
N MET A 82 3.26 -7.42 5.45
CA MET A 82 2.22 -8.03 4.63
C MET A 82 2.76 -9.17 3.76
N VAL A 83 3.89 -8.99 3.10
CA VAL A 83 4.47 -10.04 2.24
C VAL A 83 5.14 -11.14 3.06
N GLU A 84 5.79 -10.81 4.18
CA GLU A 84 6.35 -11.80 5.08
C GLU A 84 5.26 -12.68 5.71
N MET A 85 4.12 -12.09 6.11
CA MET A 85 2.99 -12.80 6.70
C MET A 85 2.37 -13.82 5.73
N VAL A 86 2.25 -13.49 4.44
CA VAL A 86 1.72 -14.45 3.43
C VAL A 86 2.59 -15.67 3.31
N GLN A 87 3.90 -15.52 3.39
CA GLN A 87 4.86 -16.62 3.29
C GLN A 87 4.83 -17.57 4.49
N GLU A 88 4.19 -17.20 5.60
CA GLU A 88 3.96 -18.11 6.75
C GLU A 88 2.89 -19.16 6.45
N PHE A 89 2.11 -19.02 5.35
CA PHE A 89 1.01 -19.92 4.99
C PHE A 89 1.26 -20.52 3.60
N GLU A 90 1.64 -21.80 3.55
CA GLU A 90 2.06 -22.48 2.32
C GLU A 90 0.99 -22.48 1.21
N ASP A 91 -0.29 -22.67 1.60
CA ASP A 91 -1.42 -22.77 0.67
C ASP A 91 -2.05 -21.41 0.32
N LEU A 92 -1.66 -20.33 0.98
CA LEU A 92 -2.20 -19.00 0.71
C LEU A 92 -1.50 -18.38 -0.50
N LYS A 93 -2.31 -17.98 -1.50
CA LYS A 93 -1.87 -17.23 -2.67
C LYS A 93 -2.60 -15.90 -2.71
N VAL A 94 -1.89 -14.82 -2.90
CA VAL A 94 -2.46 -13.47 -3.01
C VAL A 94 -1.76 -12.68 -4.11
N THR A 95 -2.43 -11.65 -4.60
CA THR A 95 -1.87 -10.72 -5.57
C THR A 95 -1.46 -9.43 -4.85
N PHE A 96 -0.22 -8.99 -5.04
CA PHE A 96 0.24 -7.68 -4.61
C PHE A 96 0.31 -6.73 -5.81
N ASN A 97 -0.33 -5.59 -5.65
CA ASN A 97 -0.28 -4.50 -6.59
C ASN A 97 0.54 -3.35 -5.99
N LEU A 98 1.70 -3.05 -6.57
CA LEU A 98 2.57 -1.96 -6.14
C LEU A 98 2.52 -0.83 -7.16
N THR A 99 2.16 0.39 -6.71
CA THR A 99 2.16 1.54 -7.61
C THR A 99 3.58 1.96 -8.01
N PRO A 100 3.80 2.40 -9.26
CA PRO A 100 5.14 2.82 -9.72
C PRO A 100 5.72 3.98 -8.89
N THR A 101 4.87 4.89 -8.44
CA THR A 101 5.28 6.00 -7.56
C THR A 101 5.75 5.53 -6.19
N LEU A 102 5.15 4.46 -5.65
CA LEU A 102 5.64 3.83 -4.41
C LEU A 102 7.01 3.19 -4.63
N MET A 103 7.17 2.36 -5.68
CA MET A 103 8.43 1.67 -5.98
C MET A 103 9.59 2.66 -6.17
N ASN A 104 9.38 3.73 -6.93
CA ASN A 104 10.39 4.76 -7.12
C ASN A 104 10.82 5.42 -5.79
N GLN A 105 9.86 5.76 -4.95
CA GLN A 105 10.15 6.41 -3.66
C GLN A 105 10.81 5.45 -2.66
N LEU A 106 10.47 4.16 -2.67
CA LEU A 106 11.18 3.13 -1.89
C LEU A 106 12.65 3.04 -2.31
N ASN A 107 12.92 2.98 -3.62
CA ASN A 107 14.29 2.96 -4.14
C ASN A 107 15.07 4.22 -3.77
N GLU A 108 14.45 5.39 -3.82
CA GLU A 108 15.11 6.64 -3.43
C GLU A 108 15.44 6.67 -1.92
N LEU A 109 14.54 6.17 -1.07
CA LEU A 109 14.81 6.03 0.37
C LEU A 109 15.93 5.01 0.63
N SER A 110 15.93 3.88 -0.09
CA SER A 110 17.01 2.87 -0.03
C SER A 110 18.36 3.45 -0.50
N ASN A 111 18.34 4.40 -1.42
CA ASN A 111 19.54 5.11 -1.89
C ASN A 111 19.95 6.31 -1.01
N GLY A 112 19.32 6.46 0.17
CA GLY A 112 19.73 7.44 1.19
C GLY A 112 19.02 8.78 1.12
N ILE A 113 18.02 8.97 0.26
CA ILE A 113 17.13 10.12 0.34
C ILE A 113 16.32 9.99 1.63
N LYS A 114 16.15 11.08 2.36
CA LYS A 114 15.43 11.12 3.63
C LYS A 114 14.10 11.83 3.48
N ASP A 115 13.19 11.62 4.43
CA ASP A 115 12.02 12.46 4.61
C ASP A 115 12.23 13.50 5.73
N ILE A 116 11.38 14.51 5.75
CA ILE A 116 11.47 15.61 6.71
C ILE A 116 11.35 15.13 8.18
N TYR A 117 10.63 14.04 8.46
CA TYR A 117 10.50 13.51 9.82
C TYR A 117 11.75 12.73 10.24
N TRP A 118 12.39 12.01 9.30
CA TRP A 118 13.70 11.40 9.53
C TRP A 118 14.72 12.46 9.94
N ILE A 119 14.82 13.55 9.16
CA ILE A 119 15.74 14.66 9.42
C ILE A 119 15.50 15.27 10.80
N HIS A 120 14.23 15.48 11.17
CA HIS A 120 13.91 16.01 12.50
C HIS A 120 14.17 15.00 13.62
N THR A 121 14.18 13.70 13.32
CA THR A 121 14.58 12.68 14.31
C THR A 121 16.08 12.67 14.55
N GLU A 122 16.90 12.94 13.54
CA GLU A 122 18.37 12.95 13.66
C GLU A 122 18.93 14.12 14.48
N VAL A 123 18.18 15.22 14.57
CA VAL A 123 18.66 16.38 15.35
C VAL A 123 18.69 16.06 16.84
N ASN A 124 19.82 16.32 17.50
CA ASN A 124 19.96 16.15 18.94
C ASN A 124 18.95 17.01 19.71
N GLY A 125 18.41 16.49 20.81
CA GLY A 125 17.36 17.18 21.56
C GLY A 125 17.73 18.55 22.10
N ASP A 126 19.00 18.77 22.45
CA ASP A 126 19.56 20.02 22.95
C ASP A 126 19.94 21.02 21.83
N GLU A 127 20.08 20.54 20.57
CA GLU A 127 20.40 21.37 19.40
C GLU A 127 19.16 21.81 18.60
N LEU A 128 17.96 21.37 19.01
CA LEU A 128 16.71 21.71 18.32
C LEU A 128 16.43 23.23 18.37
N THR A 129 16.25 23.82 17.19
CA THR A 129 15.74 25.18 17.06
C THR A 129 14.24 25.25 17.44
N GLU A 130 13.74 26.43 17.77
CA GLU A 130 12.30 26.61 18.09
C GLU A 130 11.37 26.19 16.94
N VAL A 131 11.80 26.37 15.68
CA VAL A 131 11.05 25.91 14.49
C VAL A 131 10.96 24.39 14.47
N GLN A 132 12.06 23.68 14.72
CA GLN A 132 12.10 22.23 14.79
C GLN A 132 11.30 21.67 15.97
N LYS A 133 11.44 22.29 17.15
CA LYS A 133 10.63 21.96 18.32
C LYS A 133 9.13 22.09 18.05
N LYS A 134 8.73 23.17 17.38
CA LYS A 134 7.34 23.35 16.94
C LYS A 134 6.91 22.27 15.96
N PHE A 135 7.73 21.94 14.97
CA PHE A 135 7.45 20.86 14.01
C PHE A 135 7.24 19.53 14.72
N LEU A 136 8.12 19.15 15.65
CA LEU A 136 8.00 17.92 16.43
C LEU A 136 6.68 17.90 17.21
N ARG A 137 6.35 18.93 17.97
CA ARG A 137 5.07 18.99 18.70
C ARG A 137 3.86 18.95 17.80
N ASP A 138 3.92 19.54 16.60
CA ASP A 138 2.80 19.57 15.67
C ASP A 138 2.61 18.27 14.89
N ARG A 139 3.70 17.58 14.57
CA ARG A 139 3.69 16.52 13.57
C ARG A 139 4.05 15.12 14.10
N PHE A 140 4.79 15.00 15.20
CA PHE A 140 5.19 13.69 15.72
C PHE A 140 4.11 13.00 16.58
N PHE A 141 2.87 13.44 16.41
CA PHE A 141 1.65 12.76 16.85
C PHE A 141 0.75 12.37 15.66
N ASP A 142 1.27 12.42 14.43
CA ASP A 142 0.57 11.98 13.22
C ASP A 142 0.58 10.44 13.15
N ILE A 143 -0.15 9.83 14.06
CA ILE A 143 -0.29 8.38 14.21
C ILE A 143 -1.64 8.05 14.86
N ASN A 144 -2.06 6.79 14.76
CA ASN A 144 -3.29 6.34 15.39
C ASN A 144 -3.26 6.58 16.92
N SER A 145 -4.34 7.11 17.46
CA SER A 145 -4.44 7.39 18.91
C SER A 145 -4.31 6.14 19.78
N ARG A 146 -4.63 4.94 19.27
CA ARG A 146 -4.42 3.67 19.98
C ARG A 146 -2.92 3.43 20.25
N THR A 147 -2.07 3.71 19.26
CA THR A 147 -0.61 3.60 19.40
C THR A 147 -0.08 4.59 20.45
N ILE A 148 -0.55 5.85 20.41
CA ILE A 148 -0.15 6.84 21.40
C ILE A 148 -0.55 6.39 22.82
N ASN A 149 -1.76 5.85 22.98
CA ASN A 149 -2.27 5.38 24.28
C ASN A 149 -1.56 4.10 24.78
N PHE A 150 -0.96 3.33 23.87
CA PHE A 150 -0.21 2.12 24.22
C PHE A 150 1.10 2.44 24.95
N TYR A 151 1.74 3.57 24.62
CA TYR A 151 2.98 4.02 25.26
C TYR A 151 2.65 5.12 26.30
N PRO A 152 2.77 4.86 27.63
CA PRO A 152 2.42 5.84 28.66
C PRO A 152 3.14 7.18 28.51
N ARG A 153 4.44 7.15 28.17
CA ARG A 153 5.23 8.35 27.94
C ARG A 153 4.76 9.15 26.72
N TYR A 154 4.34 8.47 25.66
CA TYR A 154 3.82 9.13 24.45
C TYR A 154 2.50 9.85 24.73
N LEU A 155 1.63 9.21 25.53
CA LEU A 155 0.37 9.82 25.99
C LEU A 155 0.63 11.05 26.87
N GLU A 156 1.61 10.99 27.79
CA GLU A 156 2.02 12.13 28.61
C GLU A 156 2.47 13.31 27.74
N LEU A 157 3.37 13.07 26.78
CA LEU A 157 3.85 14.10 25.86
C LEU A 157 2.72 14.69 25.02
N ARG A 158 1.77 13.88 24.56
CA ARG A 158 0.57 14.38 23.87
C ARG A 158 -0.24 15.33 24.74
N ASN A 159 -0.40 15.02 26.02
CA ASN A 159 -1.14 15.88 26.96
C ASN A 159 -0.39 17.19 27.23
N LEU A 160 0.94 17.18 27.17
CA LEU A 160 1.78 18.38 27.32
C LEU A 160 1.90 19.21 26.03
N ARG A 161 1.38 18.74 24.89
CA ARG A 161 1.60 19.32 23.55
C ARG A 161 1.31 20.81 23.48
N GLN A 162 0.30 21.30 24.19
CA GLN A 162 -0.13 22.72 24.18
C GLN A 162 0.57 23.58 25.25
N SER A 163 1.53 23.02 25.96
CA SER A 163 2.29 23.71 27.01
C SER A 163 3.79 23.67 26.71
N PRO A 164 4.25 24.36 25.63
CA PRO A 164 5.64 24.25 25.17
C PRO A 164 6.67 24.68 26.20
N GLU A 165 6.31 25.56 27.12
CA GLU A 165 7.15 26.03 28.22
C GLU A 165 7.52 24.94 29.27
N LYS A 166 6.80 23.82 29.25
CA LYS A 166 7.04 22.68 30.14
C LYS A 166 7.96 21.63 29.54
N TRP A 167 8.30 21.75 28.24
CA TRP A 167 9.10 20.76 27.53
C TRP A 167 10.60 20.96 27.79
N THR A 168 11.25 19.87 28.13
CA THR A 168 12.71 19.76 28.25
C THR A 168 13.30 19.18 26.94
N SER A 169 14.62 19.23 26.77
CA SER A 169 15.30 18.55 25.65
C SER A 169 15.02 17.06 25.62
N GLN A 170 14.94 16.42 26.82
CA GLN A 170 14.61 15.00 26.95
C GLN A 170 13.21 14.66 26.44
N ASP A 171 12.23 15.55 26.62
CA ASP A 171 10.87 15.34 26.10
C ASP A 171 10.85 15.26 24.57
N TYR A 172 11.69 16.06 23.90
CA TYR A 172 11.82 15.99 22.45
C TYR A 172 12.52 14.71 21.97
N VAL A 173 13.57 14.26 22.66
CA VAL A 173 14.22 12.98 22.38
C VAL A 173 13.22 11.83 22.55
N ASP A 174 12.46 11.82 23.65
CA ASP A 174 11.44 10.82 23.91
C ASP A 174 10.36 10.83 22.78
N LEU A 175 9.93 12.01 22.35
CA LEU A 175 8.96 12.15 21.26
C LEU A 175 9.50 11.61 19.94
N GLN A 176 10.77 11.92 19.61
CA GLN A 176 11.43 11.44 18.40
C GLN A 176 11.50 9.91 18.36
N VAL A 177 11.85 9.28 19.47
CA VAL A 177 11.90 7.82 19.60
C VAL A 177 10.50 7.20 19.51
N LEU A 178 9.56 7.68 20.33
CA LEU A 178 8.22 7.09 20.44
C LEU A 178 7.42 7.19 19.15
N PHE A 179 7.57 8.26 18.38
CA PHE A 179 6.97 8.38 17.05
C PHE A 179 7.46 7.28 16.12
N ASN A 180 8.77 7.09 16.04
CA ASN A 180 9.34 6.07 15.14
C ASN A 180 9.05 4.64 15.62
N LEU A 181 9.10 4.35 16.94
CA LEU A 181 8.64 3.06 17.48
C LEU A 181 7.17 2.79 17.13
N GLY A 182 6.32 3.81 17.21
CA GLY A 182 4.90 3.69 16.89
C GLY A 182 4.66 3.31 15.41
N TRP A 183 5.55 3.70 14.52
CA TRP A 183 5.54 3.37 13.10
C TRP A 183 6.43 2.18 12.72
N THR A 184 6.89 1.42 13.71
CA THR A 184 7.63 0.17 13.48
C THR A 184 6.72 -1.03 13.67
N ASP A 185 6.87 -2.04 12.84
CA ASP A 185 6.11 -3.27 12.91
C ASP A 185 6.37 -4.03 14.22
N PRO A 186 5.33 -4.64 14.86
CA PRO A 186 5.45 -5.39 16.10
C PRO A 186 6.48 -6.53 16.08
N LYS A 187 6.72 -7.16 14.94
CA LYS A 187 7.71 -8.22 14.78
C LYS A 187 9.12 -7.69 15.07
N TYR A 188 9.45 -6.53 14.53
CA TYR A 188 10.72 -5.86 14.78
C TYR A 188 10.80 -5.31 16.20
N LEU A 189 9.70 -4.74 16.73
CA LEU A 189 9.66 -4.24 18.11
C LEU A 189 9.86 -5.32 19.17
N SER A 190 9.49 -6.57 18.86
CA SER A 190 9.67 -7.72 19.78
C SER A 190 11.06 -8.36 19.70
N SER A 191 11.90 -7.92 18.75
CA SER A 191 13.24 -8.47 18.51
C SER A 191 14.33 -7.50 18.94
N GLU A 192 15.55 -8.02 19.23
CA GLU A 192 16.70 -7.15 19.46
C GLU A 192 17.12 -6.41 18.18
N PRO A 193 17.57 -5.16 18.30
CA PRO A 193 17.79 -4.39 19.54
C PRO A 193 16.56 -3.60 20.02
N LEU A 194 15.46 -3.54 19.24
CA LEU A 194 14.32 -2.65 19.51
C LEU A 194 13.54 -3.03 20.77
N ASN A 195 13.44 -4.31 21.12
CA ASN A 195 12.76 -4.75 22.35
C ASN A 195 13.32 -4.06 23.60
N LYS A 196 14.63 -3.84 23.68
CA LYS A 196 15.27 -3.14 24.81
C LYS A 196 14.89 -1.66 24.85
N ILE A 197 14.73 -1.02 23.68
CA ILE A 197 14.29 0.37 23.58
C ILE A 197 12.81 0.47 24.00
N VAL A 198 11.98 -0.48 23.55
CA VAL A 198 10.56 -0.55 23.96
C VAL A 198 10.43 -0.73 25.48
N GLU A 199 11.20 -1.66 26.07
CA GLU A 199 11.20 -1.93 27.53
C GLU A 199 11.66 -0.71 28.36
N LYS A 200 12.56 0.11 27.82
CA LYS A 200 13.03 1.34 28.45
C LYS A 200 11.89 2.35 28.69
N GLY A 201 10.97 2.48 27.73
CA GLY A 201 9.72 3.22 27.84
C GLY A 201 9.81 4.75 27.92
N SER A 202 10.91 5.33 28.37
CA SER A 202 11.18 6.78 28.48
C SER A 202 12.67 7.04 28.72
N ASN A 203 13.06 8.32 28.76
CA ASN A 203 14.45 8.76 28.94
C ASN A 203 15.39 8.15 27.88
N PHE A 204 14.94 8.16 26.64
CA PHE A 204 15.69 7.65 25.51
C PHE A 204 16.96 8.48 25.26
N SER A 205 17.93 7.86 24.60
CA SER A 205 19.20 8.48 24.22
C SER A 205 19.23 8.81 22.71
N GLU A 206 20.20 9.60 22.30
CA GLU A 206 20.50 9.84 20.90
C GLU A 206 20.87 8.54 20.15
N GLU A 207 21.51 7.59 20.86
CA GLU A 207 21.83 6.27 20.29
C GLU A 207 20.56 5.44 20.05
N ASP A 208 19.54 5.51 20.91
CA ASP A 208 18.26 4.83 20.67
C ASP A 208 17.61 5.33 19.36
N LYS A 209 17.68 6.64 19.07
CA LYS A 209 17.19 7.20 17.79
C LYS A 209 17.92 6.63 16.60
N LYS A 210 19.26 6.57 16.68
CA LYS A 210 20.11 6.05 15.62
C LYS A 210 19.79 4.58 15.32
N ILE A 211 19.69 3.75 16.34
CA ILE A 211 19.35 2.32 16.21
C ILE A 211 18.00 2.16 15.49
N ILE A 212 16.97 2.92 15.88
CA ILE A 212 15.65 2.82 15.23
C ILE A 212 15.72 3.22 13.76
N LEU A 213 16.43 4.30 13.42
CA LEU A 213 16.57 4.75 12.04
C LEU A 213 17.37 3.76 11.20
N GLU A 214 18.39 3.11 11.74
CA GLU A 214 19.13 2.03 11.09
C GLU A 214 18.22 0.84 10.79
N ILE A 215 17.39 0.40 11.75
CA ILE A 215 16.41 -0.67 11.53
C ILE A 215 15.35 -0.25 10.50
N HIS A 216 14.87 1.00 10.53
CA HIS A 216 13.97 1.51 9.50
C HIS A 216 14.59 1.41 8.10
N LYS A 217 15.89 1.75 7.98
CA LYS A 217 16.62 1.63 6.72
C LYS A 217 16.70 0.17 6.25
N GLU A 218 17.03 -0.74 7.15
CA GLU A 218 17.08 -2.18 6.86
C GLU A 218 15.72 -2.73 6.40
N ILE A 219 14.62 -2.29 7.01
CA ILE A 219 13.27 -2.70 6.60
C ILE A 219 12.94 -2.18 5.20
N ILE A 220 13.21 -0.89 4.94
CA ILE A 220 12.98 -0.28 3.62
C ILE A 220 13.74 -1.04 2.54
N ASP A 221 15.01 -1.38 2.79
CA ASP A 221 15.86 -2.10 1.85
C ASP A 221 15.35 -3.51 1.50
N LYS A 222 14.53 -4.10 2.37
CA LYS A 222 13.95 -5.43 2.17
C LYS A 222 12.63 -5.41 1.40
N VAL A 223 11.88 -4.30 1.35
CA VAL A 223 10.52 -4.28 0.80
C VAL A 223 10.47 -4.85 -0.63
N ILE A 224 11.20 -4.28 -1.57
CA ILE A 224 11.19 -4.74 -2.97
C ILE A 224 11.81 -6.14 -3.12
N PRO A 225 12.98 -6.45 -2.53
CA PRO A 225 13.57 -7.78 -2.61
C PRO A 225 12.67 -8.89 -2.04
N GLU A 226 11.96 -8.63 -0.94
CA GLU A 226 11.11 -9.65 -0.33
C GLU A 226 9.83 -9.93 -1.14
N HIS A 227 9.25 -8.92 -1.78
CA HIS A 227 8.19 -9.14 -2.75
C HIS A 227 8.66 -9.99 -3.93
N LEU A 228 9.87 -9.73 -4.47
CA LEU A 228 10.45 -10.55 -5.53
C LEU A 228 10.73 -11.99 -5.06
N ASN A 229 11.23 -12.16 -3.83
CA ASN A 229 11.45 -13.47 -3.23
C ASN A 229 10.16 -14.27 -3.11
N ALA A 230 9.09 -13.66 -2.57
CA ALA A 230 7.78 -14.29 -2.43
C ALA A 230 7.17 -14.66 -3.80
N TYR A 231 7.36 -13.84 -4.83
CA TYR A 231 6.97 -14.14 -6.21
C TYR A 231 7.73 -15.34 -6.76
N ASN A 232 9.07 -15.36 -6.64
CA ASN A 232 9.92 -16.45 -7.13
C ASN A 232 9.62 -17.78 -6.44
N ASN A 233 9.17 -17.75 -5.17
CA ASN A 233 8.73 -18.89 -4.40
C ASN A 233 7.25 -19.24 -4.63
N ASN A 234 6.60 -18.58 -5.59
CA ASN A 234 5.20 -18.85 -5.95
C ASN A 234 4.20 -18.66 -4.81
N HIS A 235 4.46 -17.73 -3.87
CA HIS A 235 3.51 -17.35 -2.81
C HIS A 235 2.59 -16.21 -3.24
N ILE A 236 3.07 -15.33 -4.13
CA ILE A 236 2.30 -14.17 -4.57
C ILE A 236 2.37 -13.99 -6.09
N GLU A 237 1.38 -13.29 -6.64
CA GLU A 237 1.49 -12.65 -7.94
C GLU A 237 1.82 -11.17 -7.74
N LEU A 238 2.70 -10.62 -8.61
CA LEU A 238 3.05 -9.20 -8.61
C LEU A 238 2.42 -8.50 -9.81
N THR A 239 1.81 -7.35 -9.54
CA THR A 239 1.18 -6.49 -10.53
C THR A 239 1.42 -5.02 -10.20
N THR A 240 1.05 -4.12 -11.10
CA THR A 240 1.23 -2.68 -10.92
C THR A 240 0.02 -1.88 -11.42
N THR A 241 0.15 -0.57 -11.44
CA THR A 241 -0.84 0.38 -11.99
C THR A 241 -0.22 1.22 -13.09
N PRO A 242 -1.01 1.96 -13.86
CA PRO A 242 -0.49 3.06 -14.66
C PRO A 242 0.29 4.04 -13.78
N PHE A 243 1.39 4.61 -14.31
CA PHE A 243 2.25 5.55 -13.59
C PHE A 243 1.44 6.70 -12.98
N ALA A 244 1.78 7.08 -11.76
CA ALA A 244 1.10 8.13 -10.97
C ALA A 244 -0.40 7.89 -10.70
N HIS A 245 -0.92 6.67 -10.94
CA HIS A 245 -2.27 6.25 -10.55
C HIS A 245 -3.40 7.14 -11.10
N PRO A 246 -3.42 7.47 -12.40
CA PRO A 246 -4.44 8.32 -12.98
C PRO A 246 -5.73 7.55 -13.29
N ILE A 247 -6.87 8.23 -13.24
CA ILE A 247 -8.12 7.73 -13.81
C ILE A 247 -8.04 7.87 -15.33
N LEU A 248 -7.56 6.82 -16.01
CA LEU A 248 -7.26 6.84 -17.44
C LEU A 248 -8.43 7.28 -18.33
N PRO A 249 -9.70 6.83 -18.09
CA PRO A 249 -10.84 7.32 -18.88
C PRO A 249 -10.95 8.85 -18.88
N LEU A 250 -10.70 9.50 -17.73
CA LEU A 250 -10.79 10.97 -17.65
C LEU A 250 -9.64 11.68 -18.38
N ILE A 251 -8.44 11.10 -18.38
CA ILE A 251 -7.32 11.63 -19.18
C ILE A 251 -7.56 11.42 -20.66
N HIS A 252 -8.04 10.23 -21.03
CA HIS A 252 -8.40 9.93 -22.42
C HIS A 252 -9.43 10.93 -22.97
N ASN A 253 -10.51 11.14 -22.21
CA ASN A 253 -11.56 12.10 -22.53
C ASN A 253 -12.42 12.37 -21.30
N SER A 254 -12.39 13.58 -20.77
CA SER A 254 -13.13 13.95 -19.55
C SER A 254 -14.65 13.76 -19.65
N ASN A 255 -15.23 13.71 -20.87
CA ASN A 255 -16.65 13.40 -21.06
C ASN A 255 -17.01 11.95 -20.69
N LEU A 256 -16.05 11.03 -20.62
CA LEU A 256 -16.30 9.65 -20.18
C LEU A 256 -16.76 9.59 -18.72
N GLY A 257 -16.39 10.58 -17.90
CA GLY A 257 -16.90 10.70 -16.54
C GLY A 257 -18.42 10.77 -16.46
N LYS A 258 -19.08 11.33 -17.46
CA LYS A 258 -20.54 11.43 -17.53
C LYS A 258 -21.26 10.06 -17.66
N VAL A 259 -20.53 9.02 -18.06
CA VAL A 259 -21.07 7.66 -18.15
C VAL A 259 -21.20 7.05 -16.75
N GLY A 260 -20.19 7.27 -15.89
CA GLY A 260 -20.19 6.76 -14.52
C GLY A 260 -20.95 7.66 -13.51
N ASP A 261 -20.94 8.98 -13.76
CA ASP A 261 -21.63 9.96 -12.91
C ASP A 261 -22.45 10.92 -13.77
N THR A 262 -23.75 10.72 -13.74
CA THR A 262 -24.73 11.53 -14.47
C THR A 262 -25.23 12.76 -13.71
N THR A 263 -24.78 12.93 -12.46
CA THR A 263 -25.31 13.93 -11.51
C THR A 263 -24.35 15.09 -11.27
N SER A 264 -23.05 14.87 -11.44
CA SER A 264 -22.03 15.92 -11.22
C SER A 264 -21.94 16.90 -12.38
N ASP A 265 -21.54 18.13 -12.05
CA ASP A 265 -21.19 19.15 -13.03
C ASP A 265 -19.79 18.89 -13.61
N PHE A 266 -19.73 18.64 -14.90
CA PHE A 266 -18.46 18.46 -15.62
C PHE A 266 -17.96 19.78 -16.24
N PRO A 267 -16.64 19.91 -16.48
CA PRO A 267 -16.08 21.07 -17.16
C PRO A 267 -16.76 21.33 -18.50
N LYS A 268 -17.04 22.61 -18.81
CA LYS A 268 -17.66 23.00 -20.08
C LYS A 268 -16.80 22.63 -21.29
N ASN A 269 -15.48 22.76 -21.15
CA ASN A 269 -14.52 22.39 -22.18
C ASN A 269 -14.06 20.96 -21.94
N ASN A 270 -14.15 20.14 -22.96
CA ASN A 270 -13.63 18.79 -22.93
C ASN A 270 -12.10 18.81 -22.79
N PHE A 271 -11.60 17.93 -21.96
CA PHE A 271 -10.18 17.66 -21.74
C PHE A 271 -9.88 16.29 -22.36
N SER A 272 -8.82 16.17 -23.16
CA SER A 272 -8.44 14.91 -23.82
C SER A 272 -6.95 14.87 -24.09
N PHE A 273 -6.22 13.95 -23.46
CA PHE A 273 -4.77 13.73 -23.58
C PHE A 273 -4.48 12.23 -23.72
N GLN A 274 -4.79 11.69 -24.88
CA GLN A 274 -4.70 10.25 -25.14
C GLN A 274 -3.26 9.71 -25.08
N ASN A 275 -2.28 10.50 -25.56
CA ASN A 275 -0.88 10.12 -25.48
C ASN A 275 -0.40 10.03 -24.02
N ASP A 276 -0.81 10.98 -23.17
CA ASP A 276 -0.46 10.93 -21.74
C ASP A 276 -1.07 9.69 -21.08
N ALA A 277 -2.31 9.33 -21.41
CA ALA A 277 -2.95 8.11 -20.91
C ALA A 277 -2.18 6.85 -21.32
N MET A 278 -1.72 6.77 -22.56
CA MET A 278 -0.88 5.67 -23.06
C MET A 278 0.48 5.63 -22.34
N ASP A 279 1.12 6.79 -22.22
CA ASP A 279 2.43 6.89 -21.55
C ASP A 279 2.38 6.50 -20.09
N HIS A 280 1.27 6.73 -19.40
CA HIS A 280 1.07 6.25 -18.03
C HIS A 280 1.08 4.72 -17.94
N VAL A 281 0.43 4.00 -18.85
CA VAL A 281 0.44 2.52 -18.87
C VAL A 281 1.86 2.02 -19.16
N LYS A 282 2.49 2.53 -20.22
CA LYS A 282 3.84 2.16 -20.64
C LYS A 282 4.85 2.39 -19.51
N LYS A 283 4.87 3.58 -18.92
CA LYS A 283 5.81 3.93 -17.85
C LYS A 283 5.57 3.11 -16.57
N GLY A 284 4.32 2.77 -16.26
CA GLY A 284 4.01 1.87 -15.16
C GLY A 284 4.64 0.49 -15.34
N LYS A 285 4.51 -0.08 -16.54
CA LYS A 285 5.12 -1.35 -16.95
C LYS A 285 6.66 -1.30 -16.89
N GLU A 286 7.28 -0.22 -17.39
CA GLU A 286 8.74 -0.03 -17.38
C GLU A 286 9.29 0.03 -15.96
N ILE A 287 8.70 0.82 -15.07
CA ILE A 287 9.13 0.91 -13.65
C ILE A 287 8.99 -0.43 -12.94
N PHE A 288 7.93 -1.17 -13.22
CA PHE A 288 7.77 -2.53 -12.68
C PHE A 288 8.93 -3.44 -13.12
N PHE A 289 9.26 -3.43 -14.43
CA PHE A 289 10.38 -4.20 -14.95
C PHE A 289 11.73 -3.79 -14.32
N GLU A 290 11.98 -2.49 -14.12
CA GLU A 290 13.18 -1.98 -13.47
C GLU A 290 13.36 -2.53 -12.04
N ASN A 291 12.24 -2.78 -11.33
CA ASN A 291 12.26 -3.28 -9.95
C ASN A 291 12.33 -4.81 -9.86
N PHE A 292 11.67 -5.53 -10.75
CA PHE A 292 11.49 -6.98 -10.61
C PHE A 292 12.18 -7.80 -11.69
N GLY A 293 12.63 -7.21 -12.80
CA GLY A 293 13.35 -7.87 -13.88
C GLY A 293 12.46 -8.66 -14.85
N PHE A 294 11.13 -8.56 -14.72
CA PHE A 294 10.15 -9.13 -15.63
C PHE A 294 8.97 -8.18 -15.81
N TYR A 295 8.15 -8.37 -16.86
CA TYR A 295 6.97 -7.54 -17.09
C TYR A 295 5.73 -8.09 -16.36
N PRO A 296 4.83 -7.22 -15.85
CA PRO A 296 3.61 -7.67 -15.19
C PRO A 296 2.64 -8.30 -16.21
N ASN A 297 2.01 -9.41 -15.85
CA ASN A 297 0.94 -10.00 -16.66
C ASN A 297 -0.36 -9.20 -16.57
N GLY A 298 -0.62 -8.58 -15.45
CA GLY A 298 -1.82 -7.82 -15.17
C GLY A 298 -1.53 -6.42 -14.64
N MET A 299 -2.55 -5.56 -14.71
CA MET A 299 -2.46 -4.21 -14.20
C MET A 299 -3.79 -3.80 -13.55
N TRP A 300 -3.72 -3.13 -12.42
CA TRP A 300 -4.87 -2.52 -11.77
C TRP A 300 -5.12 -1.13 -12.39
N PRO A 301 -6.23 -0.91 -13.09
CA PRO A 301 -6.63 0.44 -13.47
C PRO A 301 -6.89 1.28 -12.22
N ALA A 302 -6.33 2.48 -12.18
CA ALA A 302 -6.45 3.35 -11.01
C ALA A 302 -7.92 3.53 -10.60
N GLU A 303 -8.23 3.34 -9.32
CA GLU A 303 -9.58 3.38 -8.74
C GLU A 303 -10.58 2.37 -9.37
N GLY A 304 -10.10 1.33 -10.07
CA GLY A 304 -10.94 0.41 -10.82
C GLY A 304 -11.66 1.06 -12.02
N ALA A 305 -11.20 2.24 -12.45
CA ALA A 305 -11.86 3.01 -13.51
C ALA A 305 -11.47 2.50 -14.89
N VAL A 306 -12.43 1.92 -15.61
CA VAL A 306 -12.26 1.35 -16.94
C VAL A 306 -13.28 1.96 -17.93
N ALA A 307 -12.85 2.13 -19.17
CA ALA A 307 -13.71 2.44 -20.32
C ALA A 307 -13.19 1.69 -21.55
N GLN A 308 -14.08 1.35 -22.48
CA GLN A 308 -13.72 0.60 -23.67
C GLN A 308 -12.56 1.26 -24.45
N GLU A 309 -12.55 2.60 -24.49
CA GLU A 309 -11.59 3.41 -25.20
C GLU A 309 -10.16 3.29 -24.67
N VAL A 310 -9.98 2.97 -23.38
CA VAL A 310 -8.65 2.85 -22.77
C VAL A 310 -8.08 1.44 -22.79
N LEU A 311 -8.87 0.41 -23.10
CA LEU A 311 -8.40 -0.99 -23.12
C LEU A 311 -7.26 -1.20 -24.12
N GLN A 312 -7.26 -0.46 -25.22
CA GLN A 312 -6.19 -0.51 -26.22
C GLN A 312 -4.80 -0.14 -25.64
N TYR A 313 -4.73 0.70 -24.62
CA TYR A 313 -3.45 1.10 -24.01
C TYR A 313 -2.81 -0.06 -23.27
N PHE A 314 -3.61 -0.85 -22.58
CA PHE A 314 -3.15 -2.08 -21.90
C PHE A 314 -2.77 -3.16 -22.93
N ASN A 315 -3.59 -3.35 -23.95
CA ASN A 315 -3.31 -4.33 -25.00
C ASN A 315 -2.02 -4.00 -25.80
N ASN A 316 -1.75 -2.74 -26.09
CA ASN A 316 -0.54 -2.30 -26.78
C ASN A 316 0.73 -2.54 -25.96
N GLU A 317 0.61 -2.68 -24.66
CA GLU A 317 1.70 -2.97 -23.72
C GLU A 317 1.71 -4.44 -23.27
N ASP A 318 1.01 -5.34 -23.98
CA ASP A 318 0.94 -6.78 -23.68
C ASP A 318 0.44 -7.10 -22.25
N ILE A 319 -0.40 -6.24 -21.68
CA ILE A 319 -1.06 -6.52 -20.39
C ILE A 319 -2.22 -7.47 -20.66
N SER A 320 -2.13 -8.69 -20.11
CA SER A 320 -3.06 -9.79 -20.39
C SER A 320 -4.38 -9.67 -19.65
N TRP A 321 -4.40 -9.02 -18.48
CA TRP A 321 -5.61 -8.83 -17.69
C TRP A 321 -5.57 -7.50 -16.92
N ILE A 322 -6.75 -6.97 -16.62
CA ILE A 322 -6.97 -5.84 -15.72
C ILE A 322 -8.03 -6.22 -14.69
N ALA A 323 -7.98 -5.65 -13.47
CA ALA A 323 -8.91 -5.96 -12.39
C ALA A 323 -9.64 -4.71 -11.89
#